data_c6eccf6d7b8581eed730bf4395a0c731
#
_entry.id   c6eccf6d7b8581eed730bf4395a0c731
#
_cell.length_a   1.000
_cell.length_b   1.000
_cell.length_c   1.000
_cell.angle_alpha   90.00
_cell.angle_beta   90.00
_cell.angle_gamma   90.00
#
_symmetry.space_group_name_H-M   'P 1'
#
loop_
_entity.id
_entity.type
_entity.pdbx_description
1 polymer ?
#
loop_
_entity_poly.entity_id
_entity_poly.type
_entity_poly.pdbx_seq_one_letter_code
_entity_poly.pdbx_strand_id
1 'polypeptide(L)'
;MRTPSNTILTGDALTRLRELPASSVDTAVTSPPYFQLRDYGASGQLGLEPNVSGWVADLRDVAREVARVLVPTGSLWLNLGDSFSQHPKYGAPVKSLLLAPERLLLALAQDGWLVRTKVVWAKSNPMPSSVTDRLSLTYEVVYFLVRQRTYFFDLDAIREPHRSSGAKRERVPQQQPPVWAGPLAATRNGLRRARPGGEPGHPLGKNPGDVWQIATKGFRGAHFATFPPELVRRPILATCPAVVCTACGQGQKVSTGTLPCDCHALARRGIVLDPFFGTGTVGLVARDLGRDWLGIELNPAYVRLAKDRLGLAETRGEEAA
;
A
#
# COMPACT_ATOMS: atom_id res chain seq x y z
N MET A 1 -25.99 6.36 2.32
CA MET A 1 -25.86 4.88 2.10
C MET A 1 -24.75 4.34 2.97
N ARG A 2 -24.88 3.13 3.52
CA ARG A 2 -23.82 2.50 4.31
C ARG A 2 -22.78 1.90 3.37
N THR A 3 -21.50 2.09 3.63
CA THR A 3 -20.41 1.50 2.82
C THR A 3 -20.49 -0.02 2.91
N PRO A 4 -20.51 -0.76 1.79
CA PRO A 4 -20.41 -2.21 1.83
C PRO A 4 -19.06 -2.61 2.42
N SER A 5 -19.04 -3.65 3.25
CA SER A 5 -17.80 -4.18 3.83
C SER A 5 -17.81 -5.70 3.83
N ASN A 6 -16.62 -6.30 3.85
CA ASN A 6 -16.38 -7.73 3.80
C ASN A 6 -16.99 -8.39 2.55
N THR A 7 -16.90 -7.70 1.42
CA THR A 7 -17.49 -8.11 0.14
C THR A 7 -16.59 -7.80 -1.04
N ILE A 8 -16.86 -8.45 -2.18
CA ILE A 8 -16.21 -8.24 -3.44
C ILE A 8 -17.24 -7.68 -4.43
N LEU A 9 -16.98 -6.49 -4.98
CA LEU A 9 -17.74 -5.91 -6.06
C LEU A 9 -17.14 -6.39 -7.39
N THR A 10 -17.91 -7.16 -8.16
CA THR A 10 -17.45 -7.64 -9.47
C THR A 10 -17.62 -6.54 -10.50
N GLY A 11 -16.57 -6.21 -11.26
CA GLY A 11 -16.62 -5.24 -12.35
C GLY A 11 -15.39 -4.35 -12.43
N ASP A 12 -15.44 -3.38 -13.34
CA ASP A 12 -14.38 -2.40 -13.57
C ASP A 12 -14.12 -1.52 -12.34
N ALA A 13 -12.84 -1.31 -12.02
CA ALA A 13 -12.44 -0.60 -10.81
C ALA A 13 -12.98 0.83 -10.74
N LEU A 14 -12.87 1.61 -11.84
CA LEU A 14 -13.32 2.99 -11.90
C LEU A 14 -14.83 3.09 -11.74
N THR A 15 -15.58 2.23 -12.44
CA THR A 15 -17.04 2.16 -12.39
C THR A 15 -17.51 1.84 -10.97
N ARG A 16 -16.96 0.80 -10.35
CA ARG A 16 -17.36 0.40 -9.00
C ARG A 16 -16.97 1.39 -7.92
N LEU A 17 -15.81 2.04 -8.06
CA LEU A 17 -15.42 3.11 -7.14
C LEU A 17 -16.41 4.28 -7.15
N ARG A 18 -16.94 4.66 -8.32
CA ARG A 18 -17.93 5.75 -8.46
C ARG A 18 -19.25 5.48 -7.74
N GLU A 19 -19.60 4.21 -7.54
CA GLU A 19 -20.80 3.79 -6.79
C GLU A 19 -20.61 3.93 -5.26
N LEU A 20 -19.37 4.01 -4.78
CA LEU A 20 -19.08 4.09 -3.35
C LEU A 20 -19.27 5.51 -2.80
N PRO A 21 -19.75 5.66 -1.56
CA PRO A 21 -19.84 6.96 -0.91
C PRO A 21 -18.44 7.61 -0.76
N ALA A 22 -18.39 8.92 -0.83
CA ALA A 22 -17.18 9.67 -0.47
C ALA A 22 -16.84 9.46 1.02
N SER A 23 -15.54 9.54 1.35
CA SER A 23 -15.04 9.44 2.74
C SER A 23 -15.55 8.18 3.48
N SER A 24 -15.52 7.04 2.83
CA SER A 24 -16.13 5.80 3.29
C SER A 24 -15.13 4.69 3.64
N VAL A 25 -13.85 4.82 3.25
CA VAL A 25 -12.79 3.85 3.55
C VAL A 25 -11.60 4.52 4.24
N ASP A 26 -10.92 3.80 5.11
CA ASP A 26 -9.85 4.36 5.95
C ASP A 26 -8.48 4.26 5.28
N THR A 27 -8.21 3.19 4.53
CA THR A 27 -6.97 3.03 3.76
C THR A 27 -7.22 2.21 2.51
N ALA A 28 -6.42 2.46 1.47
CA ALA A 28 -6.37 1.62 0.28
C ALA A 28 -4.98 1.00 0.16
N VAL A 29 -4.92 -0.29 -0.14
CA VAL A 29 -3.68 -1.05 -0.39
C VAL A 29 -3.90 -1.84 -1.66
N THR A 30 -3.10 -1.60 -2.70
CA THR A 30 -3.37 -2.19 -4.00
C THR A 30 -2.12 -2.36 -4.86
N SER A 31 -2.22 -3.28 -5.84
CA SER A 31 -1.26 -3.48 -6.91
C SER A 31 -2.04 -3.60 -8.23
N PRO A 32 -2.20 -2.50 -8.98
CA PRO A 32 -2.89 -2.53 -10.25
C PRO A 32 -2.13 -3.35 -11.30
N PRO A 33 -2.76 -3.72 -12.43
CA PRO A 33 -2.06 -4.32 -13.55
C PRO A 33 -0.90 -3.42 -14.04
N TYR A 34 0.30 -4.01 -14.17
CA TYR A 34 1.48 -3.28 -14.65
C TYR A 34 1.44 -3.16 -16.17
N PHE A 35 1.96 -2.07 -16.71
CA PHE A 35 1.95 -1.80 -18.14
C PHE A 35 2.69 -2.87 -18.94
N GLN A 36 1.99 -3.49 -19.91
CA GLN A 36 2.48 -4.52 -20.85
C GLN A 36 3.14 -5.74 -20.17
N LEU A 37 2.81 -6.02 -18.91
CA LEU A 37 3.40 -7.15 -18.20
C LEU A 37 2.56 -8.42 -18.31
N ARG A 38 1.23 -8.31 -18.28
CA ARG A 38 0.31 -9.46 -18.26
C ARG A 38 -1.01 -9.16 -18.95
N ASP A 39 -1.47 -10.17 -19.68
CA ASP A 39 -2.87 -10.27 -20.11
C ASP A 39 -3.62 -11.20 -19.14
N TYR A 40 -4.65 -10.68 -18.50
CA TYR A 40 -5.51 -11.40 -17.56
C TYR A 40 -6.74 -11.99 -18.24
N GLY A 41 -6.89 -11.80 -19.57
CA GLY A 41 -7.97 -12.33 -20.37
C GLY A 41 -9.35 -11.71 -20.07
N ALA A 42 -9.41 -10.53 -19.46
CA ALA A 42 -10.65 -9.85 -19.17
C ALA A 42 -10.81 -8.59 -20.06
N SER A 43 -11.95 -8.47 -20.72
CA SER A 43 -12.26 -7.28 -21.52
C SER A 43 -12.30 -6.03 -20.62
N GLY A 44 -11.64 -4.95 -21.03
CA GLY A 44 -11.54 -3.72 -20.25
C GLY A 44 -10.48 -3.74 -19.15
N GLN A 45 -9.60 -4.77 -19.09
CA GLN A 45 -8.47 -4.77 -18.17
C GLN A 45 -7.51 -3.62 -18.46
N LEU A 46 -6.93 -3.06 -17.41
CA LEU A 46 -5.79 -2.14 -17.47
C LEU A 46 -4.49 -2.90 -17.70
N GLY A 47 -3.45 -2.20 -18.19
CA GLY A 47 -2.12 -2.72 -18.42
C GLY A 47 -1.84 -3.10 -19.88
N LEU A 48 -2.82 -3.03 -20.79
CA LEU A 48 -2.69 -3.31 -22.22
C LEU A 48 -2.87 -2.06 -23.11
N GLU A 49 -2.80 -0.87 -22.55
CA GLU A 49 -2.94 0.39 -23.25
C GLU A 49 -1.87 0.52 -24.38
N PRO A 50 -2.12 1.29 -25.42
CA PRO A 50 -1.18 1.44 -26.54
C PRO A 50 0.19 2.00 -26.14
N ASN A 51 0.24 2.78 -25.06
CA ASN A 51 1.47 3.38 -24.52
C ASN A 51 1.35 3.64 -23.01
N VAL A 52 2.50 3.89 -22.38
CA VAL A 52 2.58 4.12 -20.93
C VAL A 52 1.83 5.38 -20.48
N SER A 53 1.67 6.38 -21.35
CA SER A 53 0.92 7.60 -20.99
C SER A 53 -0.57 7.34 -20.87
N GLY A 54 -1.14 6.45 -21.70
CA GLY A 54 -2.52 5.97 -21.58
C GLY A 54 -2.73 5.23 -20.25
N TRP A 55 -1.84 4.28 -19.94
CA TRP A 55 -1.88 3.56 -18.67
C TRP A 55 -1.80 4.49 -17.44
N VAL A 56 -0.95 5.52 -17.51
CA VAL A 56 -0.87 6.54 -16.45
C VAL A 56 -2.18 7.31 -16.34
N ALA A 57 -2.81 7.68 -17.47
CA ALA A 57 -4.07 8.42 -17.45
C ALA A 57 -5.20 7.60 -16.81
N ASP A 58 -5.33 6.34 -17.19
CA ASP A 58 -6.39 5.45 -16.68
C ASP A 58 -6.21 5.18 -15.17
N LEU A 59 -4.99 4.89 -14.71
CA LEU A 59 -4.72 4.72 -13.28
C LEU A 59 -4.83 6.02 -12.48
N ARG A 60 -4.55 7.16 -13.09
CA ARG A 60 -4.78 8.47 -12.48
C ARG A 60 -6.26 8.71 -12.19
N ASP A 61 -7.16 8.31 -13.12
CA ASP A 61 -8.60 8.42 -12.92
C ASP A 61 -9.09 7.48 -11.80
N VAL A 62 -8.59 6.25 -11.75
CA VAL A 62 -8.84 5.35 -10.62
C VAL A 62 -8.36 5.97 -9.30
N ALA A 63 -7.16 6.54 -9.27
CA ALA A 63 -6.60 7.15 -8.06
C ALA A 63 -7.39 8.39 -7.60
N ARG A 64 -8.01 9.15 -8.50
CA ARG A 64 -8.93 10.26 -8.16
C ARG A 64 -10.17 9.74 -7.43
N GLU A 65 -10.76 8.65 -7.90
CA GLU A 65 -11.89 8.02 -7.21
C GLU A 65 -11.46 7.39 -5.88
N VAL A 66 -10.29 6.76 -5.79
CA VAL A 66 -9.70 6.31 -4.52
C VAL A 66 -9.56 7.49 -3.56
N ALA A 67 -9.08 8.66 -4.03
CA ALA A 67 -8.99 9.86 -3.21
C ALA A 67 -10.35 10.36 -2.69
N ARG A 68 -11.40 10.23 -3.50
CA ARG A 68 -12.77 10.62 -3.13
C ARG A 68 -13.36 9.71 -2.06
N VAL A 69 -13.15 8.39 -2.19
CA VAL A 69 -13.70 7.41 -1.23
C VAL A 69 -12.88 7.31 0.06
N LEU A 70 -11.60 7.69 0.06
CA LEU A 70 -10.80 7.75 1.28
C LEU A 70 -11.32 8.83 2.22
N VAL A 71 -11.39 8.51 3.52
CA VAL A 71 -11.59 9.55 4.56
C VAL A 71 -10.46 10.59 4.49
N PRO A 72 -10.67 11.83 4.96
CA PRO A 72 -9.64 12.88 4.89
C PRO A 72 -8.28 12.47 5.47
N THR A 73 -8.27 11.65 6.52
CA THR A 73 -7.08 11.11 7.19
C THR A 73 -6.55 9.80 6.58
N GLY A 74 -7.19 9.32 5.52
CA GLY A 74 -6.89 8.05 4.87
C GLY A 74 -5.61 8.09 4.03
N SER A 75 -5.18 6.92 3.59
CA SER A 75 -3.96 6.73 2.82
C SER A 75 -4.11 5.72 1.69
N LEU A 76 -3.23 5.84 0.69
CA LEU A 76 -3.07 4.88 -0.40
C LEU A 76 -1.67 4.29 -0.36
N TRP A 77 -1.58 2.95 -0.38
CA TRP A 77 -0.36 2.19 -0.59
C TRP A 77 -0.44 1.53 -1.96
N LEU A 78 0.44 1.93 -2.86
CA LEU A 78 0.41 1.56 -4.27
C LEU A 78 1.67 0.78 -4.62
N ASN A 79 1.54 -0.54 -4.83
CA ASN A 79 2.65 -1.40 -5.27
C ASN A 79 2.74 -1.42 -6.79
N LEU A 80 3.93 -1.19 -7.34
CA LEU A 80 4.19 -1.14 -8.76
C LEU A 80 5.54 -1.75 -9.12
N GLY A 81 5.57 -2.50 -10.22
CA GLY A 81 6.78 -2.92 -10.91
C GLY A 81 6.95 -2.17 -12.23
N ASP A 82 8.19 -2.08 -12.70
CA ASP A 82 8.52 -1.50 -14.00
C ASP A 82 8.88 -2.58 -15.03
N SER A 83 8.87 -2.21 -16.28
CA SER A 83 9.22 -3.07 -17.39
C SER A 83 10.08 -2.34 -18.43
N PHE A 84 10.64 -3.07 -19.38
CA PHE A 84 11.47 -2.51 -20.45
C PHE A 84 10.66 -2.34 -21.73
N SER A 85 10.87 -1.21 -22.40
CA SER A 85 10.26 -0.94 -23.69
C SER A 85 10.72 -1.95 -24.74
N GLN A 86 9.77 -2.62 -25.39
CA GLN A 86 10.00 -3.51 -26.52
C GLN A 86 9.75 -2.80 -27.86
N HIS A 87 9.10 -1.62 -27.84
CA HIS A 87 8.80 -0.84 -29.03
C HIS A 87 8.69 0.65 -28.67
N PRO A 88 9.22 1.59 -29.51
CA PRO A 88 9.19 3.03 -29.23
C PRO A 88 7.77 3.58 -28.97
N LYS A 89 6.73 2.96 -29.58
CA LYS A 89 5.31 3.35 -29.35
C LYS A 89 4.89 3.27 -27.89
N TYR A 90 5.57 2.47 -27.07
CA TYR A 90 5.27 2.35 -25.64
C TYR A 90 5.68 3.57 -24.81
N GLY A 91 6.41 4.51 -25.39
CA GLY A 91 6.77 5.78 -24.75
C GLY A 91 8.19 5.87 -24.22
N ALA A 92 9.07 4.92 -24.63
CA ALA A 92 10.51 4.96 -24.40
C ALA A 92 11.26 4.22 -25.53
N PRO A 93 12.55 4.50 -25.76
CA PRO A 93 13.38 3.74 -26.70
C PRO A 93 13.40 2.24 -26.33
N VAL A 94 13.56 1.37 -27.35
CA VAL A 94 13.70 -0.08 -27.13
C VAL A 94 14.83 -0.35 -26.13
N LYS A 95 14.64 -1.33 -25.24
CA LYS A 95 15.52 -1.69 -24.12
C LYS A 95 15.59 -0.68 -22.96
N SER A 96 15.02 0.52 -23.06
CA SER A 96 14.94 1.44 -21.94
C SER A 96 13.87 0.98 -20.92
N LEU A 97 14.08 1.24 -19.63
CA LEU A 97 13.00 1.21 -18.64
C LEU A 97 11.90 2.19 -19.06
N LEU A 98 10.65 1.79 -18.89
CA LEU A 98 9.49 2.64 -19.17
C LEU A 98 9.30 3.71 -18.09
N LEU A 99 9.86 3.51 -16.90
CA LEU A 99 9.67 4.37 -15.72
C LEU A 99 8.18 4.56 -15.40
N ALA A 100 7.39 3.52 -15.66
CA ALA A 100 5.94 3.56 -15.48
C ALA A 100 5.52 3.90 -14.04
N PRO A 101 6.12 3.32 -12.98
CA PRO A 101 5.85 3.71 -11.61
C PRO A 101 6.14 5.19 -11.32
N GLU A 102 7.25 5.71 -11.79
CA GLU A 102 7.67 7.09 -11.59
C GLU A 102 6.78 8.09 -12.35
N ARG A 103 6.39 7.75 -13.57
CA ARG A 103 5.45 8.58 -14.38
C ARG A 103 4.10 8.69 -13.68
N LEU A 104 3.57 7.58 -13.18
CA LEU A 104 2.32 7.59 -12.43
C LEU A 104 2.48 8.39 -11.12
N LEU A 105 3.56 8.18 -10.37
CA LEU A 105 3.81 8.92 -9.13
C LEU A 105 3.83 10.43 -9.35
N LEU A 106 4.50 10.91 -10.41
CA LEU A 106 4.55 12.33 -10.74
C LEU A 106 3.15 12.88 -11.12
N ALA A 107 2.37 12.11 -11.87
CA ALA A 107 0.99 12.47 -12.21
C ALA A 107 0.09 12.56 -10.98
N LEU A 108 0.22 11.62 -10.03
CA LEU A 108 -0.50 11.64 -8.76
C LEU A 108 -0.09 12.84 -7.88
N ALA A 109 1.19 13.16 -7.84
CA ALA A 109 1.68 14.34 -7.12
C ALA A 109 1.10 15.66 -7.71
N GLN A 110 0.96 15.74 -9.03
CA GLN A 110 0.29 16.85 -9.70
C GLN A 110 -1.22 16.94 -9.37
N ASP A 111 -1.87 15.82 -9.09
CA ASP A 111 -3.27 15.75 -8.62
C ASP A 111 -3.40 16.03 -7.11
N GLY A 112 -2.32 16.45 -6.46
CA GLY A 112 -2.32 16.87 -5.05
C GLY A 112 -2.13 15.75 -4.03
N TRP A 113 -1.71 14.55 -4.46
CA TRP A 113 -1.25 13.54 -3.53
C TRP A 113 0.09 13.93 -2.90
N LEU A 114 0.20 13.78 -1.59
CA LEU A 114 1.44 13.96 -0.85
C LEU A 114 2.18 12.62 -0.79
N VAL A 115 3.34 12.54 -1.41
CA VAL A 115 4.21 11.36 -1.39
C VAL A 115 4.95 11.33 -0.05
N ARG A 116 4.61 10.38 0.82
CA ARG A 116 5.24 10.27 2.15
C ARG A 116 6.48 9.41 2.13
N THR A 117 6.46 8.30 1.39
CA THR A 117 7.60 7.39 1.30
C THR A 117 7.53 6.61 -0.01
N LYS A 118 8.68 6.36 -0.60
CA LYS A 118 8.92 5.36 -1.63
C LYS A 118 9.60 4.18 -0.95
N VAL A 119 8.90 3.08 -0.77
CA VAL A 119 9.44 1.85 -0.22
C VAL A 119 9.97 0.98 -1.36
N VAL A 120 11.14 0.40 -1.18
CA VAL A 120 11.69 -0.62 -2.08
C VAL A 120 11.37 -1.99 -1.50
N TRP A 121 10.52 -2.76 -2.18
CA TRP A 121 10.34 -4.17 -1.90
C TRP A 121 11.44 -4.97 -2.62
N ALA A 122 12.52 -5.26 -1.91
CA ALA A 122 13.60 -6.13 -2.37
C ALA A 122 13.16 -7.60 -2.24
N LYS A 123 13.02 -8.29 -3.38
CA LYS A 123 12.62 -9.70 -3.42
C LYS A 123 13.79 -10.57 -2.98
N SER A 124 13.65 -11.31 -1.88
CA SER A 124 14.74 -12.18 -1.39
C SER A 124 14.93 -13.45 -2.22
N ASN A 125 13.95 -13.79 -3.07
CA ASN A 125 13.98 -14.92 -4.01
C ASN A 125 13.50 -14.48 -5.41
N PRO A 126 14.17 -13.50 -6.06
CA PRO A 126 13.75 -13.03 -7.39
C PRO A 126 13.88 -14.17 -8.41
N MET A 127 13.00 -14.16 -9.43
CA MET A 127 13.17 -15.08 -10.54
C MET A 127 14.49 -14.80 -11.29
N PRO A 128 15.27 -15.82 -11.64
CA PRO A 128 16.45 -15.65 -12.46
C PRO A 128 16.10 -14.98 -13.80
N SER A 129 17.00 -14.13 -14.28
CA SER A 129 16.87 -13.49 -15.60
C SER A 129 18.02 -13.94 -16.48
N SER A 130 17.71 -14.36 -17.71
CA SER A 130 18.70 -14.73 -18.73
C SER A 130 19.33 -13.52 -19.44
N VAL A 131 18.99 -12.31 -19.05
CA VAL A 131 19.47 -11.07 -19.67
C VAL A 131 20.95 -10.88 -19.38
N THR A 132 21.74 -10.55 -20.41
CA THR A 132 23.21 -10.45 -20.33
C THR A 132 23.72 -9.02 -20.47
N ASP A 133 22.89 -8.07 -20.88
CA ASP A 133 23.26 -6.67 -21.17
C ASP A 133 22.75 -5.65 -20.14
N ARG A 134 22.19 -6.10 -19.03
CA ARG A 134 21.73 -5.28 -17.92
C ARG A 134 21.57 -6.12 -16.64
N LEU A 135 21.39 -5.43 -15.50
CA LEU A 135 21.06 -6.10 -14.24
C LEU A 135 19.62 -6.62 -14.25
N SER A 136 19.38 -7.70 -13.53
CA SER A 136 18.04 -8.23 -13.29
C SER A 136 17.22 -7.28 -12.39
N LEU A 137 15.92 -7.15 -12.69
CA LEU A 137 15.00 -6.43 -11.80
C LEU A 137 14.64 -7.34 -10.63
N THR A 138 15.11 -6.99 -9.44
CA THR A 138 14.93 -7.78 -8.22
C THR A 138 14.10 -7.06 -7.16
N TYR A 139 13.50 -5.93 -7.50
CA TYR A 139 12.65 -5.15 -6.60
C TYR A 139 11.40 -4.62 -7.31
N GLU A 140 10.44 -4.24 -6.50
CA GLU A 140 9.29 -3.41 -6.86
C GLU A 140 9.22 -2.22 -5.91
N VAL A 141 8.40 -1.23 -6.22
CA VAL A 141 8.20 -0.06 -5.36
C VAL A 141 6.81 -0.07 -4.73
N VAL A 142 6.72 0.40 -3.49
CA VAL A 142 5.44 0.66 -2.83
C VAL A 142 5.41 2.13 -2.44
N TYR A 143 4.51 2.88 -3.03
CA TYR A 143 4.34 4.29 -2.71
C TYR A 143 3.35 4.46 -1.57
N PHE A 144 3.73 5.21 -0.54
CA PHE A 144 2.86 5.65 0.53
C PHE A 144 2.39 7.08 0.24
N LEU A 145 1.10 7.23 0.00
CA LEU A 145 0.47 8.46 -0.47
C LEU A 145 -0.67 8.86 0.48
N VAL A 146 -0.81 10.17 0.73
CA VAL A 146 -1.90 10.74 1.54
C VAL A 146 -2.44 12.01 0.89
N ARG A 147 -3.66 12.44 1.29
CA ARG A 147 -4.32 13.61 0.71
C ARG A 147 -4.00 14.91 1.45
N GLN A 148 -3.64 14.82 2.70
CA GLN A 148 -3.40 15.98 3.56
C GLN A 148 -2.24 15.75 4.54
N ARG A 149 -1.75 16.81 5.15
CA ARG A 149 -0.62 16.76 6.10
C ARG A 149 -0.93 15.99 7.37
N THR A 150 -2.18 16.04 7.83
CA THR A 150 -2.67 15.29 9.00
C THR A 150 -3.39 14.04 8.53
N TYR A 151 -2.86 12.88 8.84
CA TYR A 151 -3.40 11.57 8.47
C TYR A 151 -3.22 10.58 9.61
N PHE A 152 -3.97 9.48 9.57
CA PHE A 152 -3.80 8.42 10.54
C PHE A 152 -2.50 7.64 10.24
N PHE A 153 -1.64 7.54 11.26
CA PHE A 153 -0.44 6.72 11.20
C PHE A 153 -0.10 6.19 12.60
N ASP A 154 -0.11 4.87 12.76
CA ASP A 154 0.25 4.17 13.99
C ASP A 154 1.64 3.56 13.84
N LEU A 155 2.67 4.33 14.19
CA LEU A 155 4.04 3.87 14.13
C LEU A 155 4.30 2.72 15.12
N ASP A 156 3.64 2.75 16.27
CA ASP A 156 3.90 1.78 17.33
C ASP A 156 3.41 0.38 16.97
N ALA A 157 2.39 0.28 16.10
CA ALA A 157 1.90 -0.98 15.57
C ALA A 157 2.88 -1.70 14.62
N ILE A 158 3.89 -0.99 14.11
CA ILE A 158 4.83 -1.50 13.10
C ILE A 158 6.30 -1.42 13.49
N ARG A 159 6.61 -0.97 14.72
CA ARG A 159 8.01 -0.87 15.17
C ARG A 159 8.73 -2.22 15.12
N GLU A 160 9.99 -2.16 14.76
CA GLU A 160 10.89 -3.31 14.76
C GLU A 160 11.78 -3.31 16.01
N PRO A 161 12.11 -4.48 16.57
CA PRO A 161 13.04 -4.57 17.68
C PRO A 161 14.38 -3.87 17.38
N HIS A 162 15.02 -3.31 18.39
CA HIS A 162 16.37 -2.79 18.26
C HIS A 162 17.34 -3.95 17.96
N ARG A 163 18.16 -3.82 16.92
CA ARG A 163 19.14 -4.87 16.55
C ARG A 163 20.37 -4.91 17.45
N SER A 164 20.69 -3.83 18.16
CA SER A 164 21.79 -3.76 19.11
C SER A 164 21.24 -3.91 20.53
N SER A 165 21.53 -5.02 21.19
CA SER A 165 21.51 -5.13 22.64
C SER A 165 22.47 -4.07 23.20
N GLY A 166 21.94 -3.19 24.05
CA GLY A 166 22.63 -2.01 24.59
C GLY A 166 24.05 -2.18 25.11
N ALA A 167 25.01 -2.37 24.23
CA ALA A 167 26.36 -2.01 24.53
C ALA A 167 26.34 -0.49 24.78
N LYS A 168 26.60 -0.08 26.02
CA LYS A 168 26.79 1.32 26.39
C LYS A 168 27.81 1.91 25.42
N ARG A 169 27.34 2.63 24.39
CA ARG A 169 28.25 3.46 23.60
C ARG A 169 28.78 4.50 24.56
N GLU A 170 30.06 4.47 24.85
CA GLU A 170 30.73 5.59 25.47
C GLU A 170 30.29 6.88 24.81
N ARG A 171 29.92 7.88 25.64
CA ARG A 171 29.57 9.20 25.15
C ARG A 171 30.79 9.76 24.43
N VAL A 172 30.80 9.62 23.09
CA VAL A 172 31.77 10.38 22.29
C VAL A 172 31.42 11.86 22.49
N PRO A 173 32.40 12.69 22.92
CA PRO A 173 32.18 14.13 23.06
C PRO A 173 31.61 14.69 21.75
N GLN A 174 30.67 15.60 21.89
CA GLN A 174 29.91 16.15 20.77
C GLN A 174 30.85 16.99 19.92
N GLN A 175 31.33 16.43 18.83
CA GLN A 175 31.94 17.22 17.76
C GLN A 175 30.88 18.01 17.02
N GLN A 176 31.18 19.26 16.69
CA GLN A 176 30.35 20.07 15.82
C GLN A 176 30.11 19.29 14.50
N PRO A 177 28.90 19.32 13.93
CA PRO A 177 28.66 18.64 12.66
C PRO A 177 29.66 19.15 11.63
N PRO A 178 30.28 18.27 10.84
CA PRO A 178 31.25 18.68 9.83
C PRO A 178 30.60 19.64 8.82
N VAL A 179 31.38 20.56 8.30
CA VAL A 179 30.93 21.64 7.37
C VAL A 179 30.14 21.09 6.15
N TRP A 180 30.45 19.84 5.73
CA TRP A 180 29.74 19.14 4.64
C TRP A 180 28.35 18.59 5.04
N ALA A 181 27.98 18.63 6.29
CA ALA A 181 26.74 17.97 6.79
C ALA A 181 25.43 18.66 6.35
N GLY A 182 25.52 19.77 5.61
CA GLY A 182 24.39 20.50 5.03
C GLY A 182 23.48 21.21 6.04
N PRO A 183 22.53 22.04 5.58
CA PRO A 183 21.68 22.87 6.44
C PRO A 183 20.78 22.10 7.40
N LEU A 184 20.46 20.84 7.07
CA LEU A 184 19.60 19.97 7.90
C LEU A 184 20.34 19.17 8.97
N ALA A 185 21.67 19.28 9.07
CA ALA A 185 22.46 18.55 10.06
C ALA A 185 22.11 18.95 11.51
N ALA A 186 21.75 20.21 11.71
CA ALA A 186 21.33 20.75 13.01
C ALA A 186 19.95 20.23 13.47
N THR A 187 19.08 19.78 12.54
CA THR A 187 17.72 19.30 12.84
C THR A 187 17.65 17.83 13.18
N ARG A 188 18.76 17.07 13.04
CA ARG A 188 18.84 15.63 13.38
C ARG A 188 18.90 15.34 14.88
N ASN A 189 18.36 16.20 15.71
CA ASN A 189 18.31 16.05 17.17
C ASN A 189 17.31 14.99 17.70
N GLY A 190 16.67 14.21 16.82
CA GLY A 190 15.73 13.15 17.24
C GLY A 190 16.35 12.02 18.07
N LEU A 191 17.69 11.84 18.03
CA LEU A 191 18.40 10.86 18.83
C LEU A 191 18.81 11.39 20.22
N ARG A 192 18.62 12.70 20.50
CA ARG A 192 19.08 13.36 21.73
C ARG A 192 18.11 13.29 22.89
N ARG A 193 16.87 12.88 22.73
CA ARG A 193 15.99 12.62 23.88
C ARG A 193 16.38 11.29 24.51
N ALA A 194 17.38 11.35 25.39
CA ALA A 194 17.60 10.30 26.35
C ALA A 194 16.34 10.18 27.22
N ARG A 195 15.86 8.96 27.42
CA ARG A 195 14.79 8.66 28.38
C ARG A 195 15.28 8.90 29.79
N PRO A 196 14.35 9.09 30.76
CA PRO A 196 14.66 8.85 32.16
C PRO A 196 15.20 7.41 32.25
N GLY A 197 16.50 7.26 32.58
CA GLY A 197 17.19 5.96 32.56
C GLY A 197 18.34 5.82 31.56
N GLY A 198 18.49 6.76 30.61
CA GLY A 198 19.70 6.86 29.76
C GLY A 198 19.74 5.92 28.55
N GLU A 199 18.73 5.08 28.30
CA GLU A 199 18.72 4.20 27.14
C GLU A 199 18.28 4.93 25.86
N PRO A 200 19.05 4.81 24.76
CA PRO A 200 18.68 5.43 23.49
C PRO A 200 17.55 4.65 22.80
N GLY A 201 16.57 5.36 22.26
CA GLY A 201 15.54 4.81 21.39
C GLY A 201 14.15 4.64 22.04
N HIS A 202 13.16 4.19 21.27
CA HIS A 202 11.77 4.01 21.73
C HIS A 202 11.57 2.63 22.40
N PRO A 203 10.78 2.45 23.52
CA PRO A 203 10.57 1.17 24.21
C PRO A 203 10.14 0.06 23.28
N LEU A 204 9.22 0.36 22.36
CA LEU A 204 8.66 -0.59 21.42
C LEU A 204 9.55 -0.85 20.20
N GLY A 205 10.77 -0.29 20.16
CA GLY A 205 11.68 -0.50 19.05
C GLY A 205 11.84 0.69 18.09
N LYS A 206 12.56 0.48 17.01
CA LYS A 206 12.86 1.50 15.98
C LYS A 206 11.73 1.63 14.96
N ASN A 207 11.67 2.79 14.29
CA ASN A 207 10.88 2.96 13.08
C ASN A 207 11.43 2.02 11.98
N PRO A 208 10.57 1.24 11.30
CA PRO A 208 10.99 0.43 10.16
C PRO A 208 11.63 1.29 9.06
N GLY A 209 12.59 0.70 8.34
CA GLY A 209 13.15 1.33 7.14
C GLY A 209 12.21 1.23 5.95
N ASP A 210 12.60 1.88 4.87
CA ASP A 210 11.91 1.92 3.58
C ASP A 210 12.44 0.90 2.55
N VAL A 211 13.31 -0.01 2.98
CA VAL A 211 13.74 -1.19 2.19
C VAL A 211 13.24 -2.44 2.88
N TRP A 212 12.29 -3.13 2.24
CA TRP A 212 11.67 -4.34 2.79
C TRP A 212 12.16 -5.57 2.04
N GLN A 213 12.83 -6.47 2.74
CA GLN A 213 13.27 -7.75 2.20
C GLN A 213 12.16 -8.78 2.44
N ILE A 214 11.38 -9.07 1.42
CA ILE A 214 10.24 -10.00 1.50
C ILE A 214 10.32 -10.98 0.32
N ALA A 215 10.19 -12.28 0.62
CA ALA A 215 10.14 -13.30 -0.41
C ALA A 215 8.84 -13.22 -1.21
N THR A 216 8.93 -13.46 -2.52
CA THR A 216 7.74 -13.70 -3.33
C THR A 216 7.13 -15.04 -2.92
N LYS A 217 5.81 -15.08 -2.80
CA LYS A 217 5.06 -16.34 -2.56
C LYS A 217 4.23 -16.64 -3.78
N GLY A 218 4.52 -17.76 -4.44
CA GLY A 218 3.67 -18.29 -5.50
C GLY A 218 2.33 -18.79 -4.93
N PHE A 219 1.25 -18.54 -5.65
CA PHE A 219 -0.03 -19.14 -5.33
C PHE A 219 -0.10 -20.53 -5.99
N ARG A 220 -0.29 -21.61 -5.18
CA ARG A 220 -0.43 -22.97 -5.72
C ARG A 220 -1.74 -23.08 -6.49
N GLY A 221 -1.69 -23.35 -7.78
CA GLY A 221 -2.86 -23.62 -8.62
C GLY A 221 -3.17 -22.60 -9.71
N ALA A 222 -2.55 -21.44 -9.72
CA ALA A 222 -2.67 -20.49 -10.82
C ALA A 222 -1.36 -19.69 -10.96
N HIS A 223 -0.91 -19.47 -12.19
CA HIS A 223 0.29 -18.67 -12.50
C HIS A 223 0.11 -17.17 -12.25
N PHE A 224 -0.49 -16.79 -11.11
CA PHE A 224 -0.86 -15.40 -10.82
C PHE A 224 0.17 -14.73 -9.93
N ALA A 225 0.54 -13.49 -10.28
CA ALA A 225 1.36 -12.63 -9.45
C ALA A 225 0.51 -12.06 -8.30
N THR A 226 0.48 -12.78 -7.21
CA THR A 226 -0.03 -12.22 -5.96
C THR A 226 1.13 -11.65 -5.16
N PHE A 227 0.98 -10.44 -4.66
CA PHE A 227 1.95 -9.94 -3.69
C PHE A 227 1.81 -10.70 -2.36
N PRO A 228 2.93 -10.89 -1.61
CA PRO A 228 2.89 -11.66 -0.38
C PRO A 228 2.10 -10.94 0.72
N PRO A 229 1.40 -11.67 1.61
CA PRO A 229 0.66 -11.09 2.74
C PRO A 229 1.49 -10.15 3.62
N GLU A 230 2.78 -10.42 3.76
CA GLU A 230 3.72 -9.61 4.53
C GLU A 230 3.86 -8.18 3.98
N LEU A 231 3.73 -8.01 2.66
CA LEU A 231 3.79 -6.69 2.01
C LEU A 231 2.60 -5.82 2.38
N VAL A 232 1.43 -6.44 2.59
CA VAL A 232 0.16 -5.77 2.91
C VAL A 232 0.01 -5.51 4.41
N ARG A 233 0.57 -6.39 5.24
CA ARG A 233 0.38 -6.36 6.69
C ARG A 233 0.84 -5.06 7.32
N ARG A 234 2.04 -4.60 6.95
CA ARG A 234 2.62 -3.37 7.51
C ARG A 234 1.84 -2.11 7.12
N PRO A 235 1.45 -1.88 5.85
CA PRO A 235 0.52 -0.84 5.46
C PRO A 235 -0.77 -0.80 6.27
N ILE A 236 -1.47 -1.92 6.40
CA ILE A 236 -2.74 -2.00 7.13
C ILE A 236 -2.54 -1.65 8.61
N LEU A 237 -1.54 -2.23 9.28
CA LEU A 237 -1.25 -1.94 10.67
C LEU A 237 -0.94 -0.46 10.90
N ALA A 238 -0.18 0.16 9.97
CA ALA A 238 0.25 1.54 10.10
C ALA A 238 -0.87 2.55 9.83
N THR A 239 -1.77 2.27 8.89
CA THR A 239 -2.66 3.31 8.35
C THR A 239 -4.15 2.98 8.38
N CYS A 240 -4.55 1.75 8.74
CA CYS A 240 -5.94 1.40 8.97
C CYS A 240 -6.20 1.21 10.46
N PRO A 241 -6.94 2.11 11.14
CA PRO A 241 -7.27 1.93 12.55
C PRO A 241 -8.06 0.64 12.78
N ALA A 242 -7.83 -0.05 13.92
CA ALA A 242 -8.66 -1.18 14.30
C ALA A 242 -10.08 -0.73 14.66
N VAL A 243 -10.18 0.42 15.32
CA VAL A 243 -11.43 1.00 15.78
C VAL A 243 -11.49 2.46 15.36
N VAL A 244 -12.64 2.88 14.85
CA VAL A 244 -12.93 4.25 14.36
C VAL A 244 -14.20 4.76 15.00
N CYS A 245 -14.19 5.97 15.55
CA CYS A 245 -15.37 6.65 16.04
C CYS A 245 -16.32 7.00 14.89
N THR A 246 -17.59 6.61 14.98
CA THR A 246 -18.56 6.86 13.91
C THR A 246 -19.00 8.32 13.83
N ALA A 247 -18.80 9.12 14.89
CA ALA A 247 -19.19 10.52 14.92
C ALA A 247 -18.10 11.44 14.34
N CYS A 248 -16.83 11.29 14.76
CA CYS A 248 -15.75 12.20 14.36
C CYS A 248 -14.71 11.57 13.42
N GLY A 249 -14.78 10.27 13.15
CA GLY A 249 -13.84 9.56 12.27
C GLY A 249 -12.44 9.35 12.87
N GLN A 250 -12.21 9.71 14.14
CA GLN A 250 -10.91 9.47 14.76
C GLN A 250 -10.64 7.98 14.99
N GLY A 251 -9.44 7.54 14.65
CA GLY A 251 -8.98 6.16 14.76
C GLY A 251 -8.18 5.90 16.04
N GLN A 252 -8.37 4.72 16.63
CA GLN A 252 -7.61 4.23 17.78
C GLN A 252 -6.21 3.78 17.35
N LYS A 253 -5.18 4.21 18.09
CA LYS A 253 -3.81 3.70 17.97
C LYS A 253 -3.54 2.60 19.00
N VAL A 254 -2.65 1.68 18.66
CA VAL A 254 -2.22 0.61 19.57
C VAL A 254 -1.64 1.18 20.88
N SER A 255 -0.84 2.24 20.78
CA SER A 255 -0.19 2.87 21.94
C SER A 255 -1.17 3.49 22.94
N THR A 256 -2.34 3.94 22.49
CA THR A 256 -3.34 4.56 23.39
C THR A 256 -4.35 3.55 23.92
N GLY A 257 -4.64 2.48 23.18
CA GLY A 257 -5.63 1.47 23.54
C GLY A 257 -7.08 1.97 23.61
N THR A 258 -7.30 3.29 23.39
CA THR A 258 -8.61 3.97 23.46
C THR A 258 -8.80 4.88 22.27
N LEU A 259 -10.05 5.21 21.95
CA LEU A 259 -10.36 6.27 20.98
C LEU A 259 -9.92 7.63 21.55
N PRO A 260 -9.26 8.47 20.74
CA PRO A 260 -8.75 9.77 21.19
C PRO A 260 -9.83 10.86 21.13
N CYS A 261 -11.08 10.54 21.46
CA CYS A 261 -12.20 11.50 21.42
C CYS A 261 -13.23 11.20 22.50
N ASP A 262 -13.94 12.25 22.92
CA ASP A 262 -15.00 12.23 23.93
C ASP A 262 -16.41 12.19 23.32
N CYS A 263 -16.55 11.68 22.09
CA CYS A 263 -17.84 11.64 21.39
C CYS A 263 -18.85 10.68 22.01
N HIS A 264 -18.41 9.69 22.79
CA HIS A 264 -19.23 8.60 23.33
C HIS A 264 -20.14 7.92 22.28
N ALA A 265 -19.76 8.00 21.00
CA ALA A 265 -20.50 7.43 19.88
C ALA A 265 -20.12 5.97 19.67
N LEU A 266 -20.95 5.27 18.88
CA LEU A 266 -20.63 3.92 18.43
C LEU A 266 -19.28 3.90 17.68
N ALA A 267 -18.61 2.77 17.74
CA ALA A 267 -17.37 2.53 17.00
C ALA A 267 -17.62 1.54 15.85
N ARG A 268 -16.81 1.67 14.79
CA ARG A 268 -16.74 0.71 13.69
C ARG A 268 -15.32 0.20 13.53
N ARG A 269 -15.16 -0.91 12.82
CA ARG A 269 -13.84 -1.31 12.33
C ARG A 269 -13.36 -0.39 11.21
N GLY A 270 -12.04 -0.23 11.09
CA GLY A 270 -11.45 0.42 9.92
C GLY A 270 -11.66 -0.44 8.68
N ILE A 271 -11.86 0.21 7.52
CA ILE A 271 -12.12 -0.45 6.23
C ILE A 271 -10.90 -0.30 5.33
N VAL A 272 -10.41 -1.43 4.81
CA VAL A 272 -9.32 -1.50 3.82
C VAL A 272 -9.92 -1.73 2.44
N LEU A 273 -9.59 -0.88 1.46
CA LEU A 273 -9.99 -1.01 0.06
C LEU A 273 -8.85 -1.58 -0.77
N ASP A 274 -9.18 -2.51 -1.68
CA ASP A 274 -8.33 -2.90 -2.80
C ASP A 274 -9.14 -2.86 -4.10
N PRO A 275 -8.93 -1.85 -4.96
CA PRO A 275 -9.66 -1.74 -6.23
C PRO A 275 -9.19 -2.71 -7.33
N PHE A 276 -8.13 -3.51 -7.08
CA PHE A 276 -7.61 -4.55 -7.96
C PHE A 276 -7.39 -5.84 -7.17
N PHE A 277 -8.49 -6.38 -6.65
CA PHE A 277 -8.51 -7.34 -5.55
C PHE A 277 -7.85 -8.69 -5.86
N GLY A 278 -7.84 -9.10 -7.13
CA GLY A 278 -7.25 -10.37 -7.55
C GLY A 278 -7.77 -11.54 -6.73
N THR A 279 -6.85 -12.30 -6.15
CA THR A 279 -7.18 -13.47 -5.31
C THR A 279 -7.44 -13.11 -3.84
N GLY A 280 -7.65 -11.84 -3.50
CA GLY A 280 -8.11 -11.41 -2.17
C GLY A 280 -7.05 -11.33 -1.07
N THR A 281 -5.78 -11.13 -1.40
CA THR A 281 -4.71 -11.07 -0.39
C THR A 281 -4.94 -9.93 0.62
N VAL A 282 -5.38 -8.76 0.16
CA VAL A 282 -5.68 -7.61 1.05
C VAL A 282 -6.83 -7.94 1.99
N GLY A 283 -7.92 -8.52 1.49
CA GLY A 283 -9.06 -8.92 2.30
C GLY A 283 -8.69 -9.96 3.37
N LEU A 284 -7.88 -10.96 2.99
CA LEU A 284 -7.38 -11.97 3.94
C LEU A 284 -6.60 -11.32 5.08
N VAL A 285 -5.61 -10.47 4.75
CA VAL A 285 -4.78 -9.81 5.77
C VAL A 285 -5.59 -8.82 6.61
N ALA A 286 -6.51 -8.06 6.02
CA ALA A 286 -7.38 -7.14 6.75
C ALA A 286 -8.25 -7.90 7.76
N ARG A 287 -8.89 -9.00 7.35
CA ARG A 287 -9.66 -9.87 8.22
C ARG A 287 -8.83 -10.43 9.39
N ASP A 288 -7.64 -10.95 9.09
CA ASP A 288 -6.72 -11.51 10.09
C ASP A 288 -6.23 -10.47 11.10
N LEU A 289 -6.23 -9.19 10.70
CA LEU A 289 -5.90 -8.05 11.55
C LEU A 289 -7.13 -7.41 12.22
N GLY A 290 -8.32 -7.97 12.06
CA GLY A 290 -9.57 -7.46 12.65
C GLY A 290 -10.09 -6.17 12.02
N ARG A 291 -9.76 -5.91 10.75
CA ARG A 291 -10.30 -4.81 9.94
C ARG A 291 -11.38 -5.34 9.00
N ASP A 292 -12.32 -4.48 8.66
CA ASP A 292 -13.21 -4.74 7.54
C ASP A 292 -12.49 -4.44 6.22
N TRP A 293 -12.98 -4.99 5.12
CA TRP A 293 -12.36 -4.83 3.82
C TRP A 293 -13.40 -4.69 2.71
N LEU A 294 -12.98 -4.13 1.57
CA LEU A 294 -13.77 -4.03 0.35
C LEU A 294 -12.84 -4.31 -0.83
N GLY A 295 -13.20 -5.28 -1.65
CA GLY A 295 -12.48 -5.63 -2.87
C GLY A 295 -13.27 -5.26 -4.12
N ILE A 296 -12.58 -4.83 -5.18
CA ILE A 296 -13.14 -4.72 -6.52
C ILE A 296 -12.33 -5.62 -7.44
N GLU A 297 -13.00 -6.46 -8.24
CA GLU A 297 -12.33 -7.39 -9.14
C GLU A 297 -13.10 -7.51 -10.45
N LEU A 298 -12.37 -7.32 -11.56
CA LEU A 298 -12.93 -7.37 -12.90
C LEU A 298 -13.20 -8.80 -13.36
N ASN A 299 -12.27 -9.73 -13.07
CA ASN A 299 -12.31 -11.09 -13.56
C ASN A 299 -13.14 -12.01 -12.66
N PRO A 300 -14.29 -12.55 -13.13
CA PRO A 300 -15.14 -13.43 -12.30
C PRO A 300 -14.42 -14.69 -11.79
N ALA A 301 -13.40 -15.18 -12.50
CA ALA A 301 -12.63 -16.33 -12.05
C ALA A 301 -11.80 -15.99 -10.81
N TYR A 302 -11.24 -14.77 -10.73
CA TYR A 302 -10.53 -14.31 -9.55
C TYR A 302 -11.47 -14.00 -8.40
N VAL A 303 -12.68 -13.50 -8.68
CA VAL A 303 -13.73 -13.34 -7.66
C VAL A 303 -14.05 -14.67 -6.99
N ARG A 304 -14.22 -15.75 -7.76
CA ARG A 304 -14.45 -17.11 -7.21
C ARG A 304 -13.27 -17.56 -6.32
N LEU A 305 -12.04 -17.46 -6.84
CA LEU A 305 -10.84 -17.81 -6.07
C LEU A 305 -10.69 -16.99 -4.78
N ALA A 306 -11.02 -15.71 -4.82
CA ALA A 306 -10.99 -14.84 -3.65
C ALA A 306 -12.07 -15.22 -2.64
N LYS A 307 -13.29 -15.53 -3.10
CA LYS A 307 -14.39 -16.01 -2.25
C LYS A 307 -14.01 -17.31 -1.52
N ASP A 308 -13.49 -18.30 -2.25
CA ASP A 308 -13.03 -19.57 -1.69
C ASP A 308 -11.94 -19.35 -0.64
N ARG A 309 -10.94 -18.54 -0.96
CA ARG A 309 -9.81 -18.23 -0.06
C ARG A 309 -10.25 -17.49 1.21
N LEU A 310 -11.28 -16.65 1.11
CA LEU A 310 -11.84 -15.89 2.22
C LEU A 310 -12.93 -16.68 2.97
N GLY A 311 -13.31 -17.88 2.52
CA GLY A 311 -14.37 -18.67 3.11
C GLY A 311 -15.74 -17.98 3.02
N LEU A 312 -15.97 -17.20 1.95
CA LEU A 312 -17.26 -16.57 1.68
C LEU A 312 -18.13 -17.59 0.96
N ALA A 313 -19.25 -17.98 1.57
CA ALA A 313 -20.23 -18.86 0.94
C ALA A 313 -20.71 -18.25 -0.38
N GLU A 314 -20.86 -19.08 -1.43
CA GLU A 314 -21.58 -18.68 -2.63
C GLU A 314 -23.00 -18.27 -2.23
N THR A 315 -23.38 -17.03 -2.50
CA THR A 315 -24.79 -16.65 -2.48
C THR A 315 -25.48 -17.45 -3.60
N ARG A 316 -26.20 -18.53 -3.23
CA ARG A 316 -27.09 -19.24 -4.15
C ARG A 316 -28.13 -18.22 -4.64
N GLY A 317 -27.96 -17.68 -5.85
CA GLY A 317 -28.98 -16.81 -6.39
C GLY A 317 -28.57 -15.87 -7.53
N GLU A 318 -27.60 -16.18 -8.39
CA GLU A 318 -27.36 -15.43 -9.64
C GLU A 318 -27.08 -16.33 -10.85
N GLU A 319 -27.70 -17.51 -10.90
CA GLU A 319 -27.87 -18.27 -12.14
C GLU A 319 -29.37 -18.38 -12.42
N ALA A 320 -29.98 -17.35 -13.01
CA ALA A 320 -31.18 -17.41 -13.84
C ALA A 320 -31.69 -15.98 -14.13
N ALA A 321 -31.21 -15.35 -15.18
CA ALA A 321 -32.03 -14.50 -16.07
C ALA A 321 -31.22 -14.18 -17.35
#